data_5371b6dd2dc08cc4d0ac182f62de478e
#
_entry.id   5371b6dd2dc08cc4d0ac182f62de478e
#
_cell.length_a   1.000
_cell.length_b   1.000
_cell.length_c   1.000
_cell.angle_alpha   90.00
_cell.angle_beta   90.00
_cell.angle_gamma   90.00
#
_symmetry.space_group_name_H-M   'P 1'
#
loop_
_entity.id
_entity.type
_entity.pdbx_description
1 polymer ?
#
loop_
_entity_poly.entity_id
_entity_poly.type
_entity_poly.pdbx_seq_one_letter_code
_entity_poly.pdbx_strand_id
1 'polypeptide(L)'
;MKSTKKIHFFIIAFFLIFSLSACGQKPQKPSPKTEDTPPEMPKVIEELEKDLLKIMTLADKIPYFERVIIETEKIEEEKKKEEAEMATGGEESKSQPKESSQTPQVQPKPMTIEESILTEVLNKEKTSSEDKEEEKPPKDITETWKSINTTTRGLHDKWNVLEPLLIQQSISPETVAEFEDTLDRLTNLAINNNYFGSITTANRLTLFLPKFMTVFKKDIPPTVYVLKYHVRDVVLNTAVENYPQAQESLNHIKEQGQSIKSDLIEKKAKSTADKFDASVINLQKSLDKKDINLIKINAAITMKNIMLMKDDLAASV
;
A
#
# COMPACT_ATOMS: atom_id res chain seq x y z
N MET A 1 9.55 -21.70 -85.02
CA MET A 1 9.89 -22.51 -83.81
C MET A 1 11.35 -22.45 -83.38
N LYS A 2 12.03 -21.30 -83.45
CA LYS A 2 13.48 -21.16 -83.05
C LYS A 2 13.73 -20.08 -81.96
N SER A 3 12.72 -19.39 -81.53
CA SER A 3 12.87 -18.28 -80.58
C SER A 3 12.69 -18.69 -79.07
N THR A 4 11.91 -19.72 -78.80
CA THR A 4 11.60 -20.14 -77.44
C THR A 4 12.71 -20.83 -76.66
N LYS A 5 13.63 -21.51 -77.38
CA LYS A 5 14.80 -22.22 -76.80
C LYS A 5 15.88 -21.26 -76.27
N LYS A 6 16.02 -20.06 -76.82
CA LYS A 6 16.99 -19.07 -76.36
C LYS A 6 16.54 -18.35 -75.07
N ILE A 7 15.24 -18.18 -74.90
CA ILE A 7 14.69 -17.56 -73.71
C ILE A 7 14.84 -18.48 -72.49
N HIS A 8 14.64 -19.79 -72.69
CA HIS A 8 14.80 -20.76 -71.59
C HIS A 8 16.24 -20.87 -71.09
N PHE A 9 17.20 -20.74 -72.05
CA PHE A 9 18.61 -20.79 -71.67
C PHE A 9 19.09 -19.55 -70.90
N PHE A 10 18.52 -18.37 -71.17
CA PHE A 10 18.81 -17.15 -70.41
C PHE A 10 18.19 -17.15 -69.03
N ILE A 11 16.99 -17.73 -68.87
CA ILE A 11 16.30 -17.83 -67.54
C ILE A 11 17.07 -18.84 -66.68
N ILE A 12 17.56 -19.94 -67.19
CA ILE A 12 18.33 -20.91 -66.43
C ILE A 12 19.72 -20.36 -66.07
N ALA A 13 20.37 -19.56 -66.94
CA ALA A 13 21.64 -18.90 -66.63
C ALA A 13 21.46 -17.79 -65.56
N PHE A 14 20.34 -17.10 -65.58
CA PHE A 14 20.04 -16.07 -64.56
C PHE A 14 19.73 -16.67 -63.13
N PHE A 15 19.11 -17.86 -63.07
CA PHE A 15 18.89 -18.59 -61.83
C PHE A 15 20.17 -19.20 -61.24
N LEU A 16 21.14 -19.58 -62.06
CA LEU A 16 22.42 -20.13 -61.62
C LEU A 16 23.38 -19.06 -61.05
N ILE A 17 23.21 -17.78 -61.43
CA ILE A 17 24.02 -16.67 -60.87
C ILE A 17 23.56 -16.26 -59.55
N PHE A 18 22.26 -16.44 -59.19
CA PHE A 18 21.71 -16.08 -57.86
C PHE A 18 22.01 -17.12 -56.77
N SER A 19 22.40 -18.33 -57.12
CA SER A 19 22.68 -19.40 -56.14
C SER A 19 24.13 -19.42 -55.61
N LEU A 20 25.01 -18.51 -56.04
CA LEU A 20 26.40 -18.44 -55.57
C LEU A 20 26.68 -17.30 -54.57
N SER A 21 25.66 -16.51 -54.18
CA SER A 21 25.82 -15.44 -53.18
C SER A 21 25.54 -15.87 -51.75
N ALA A 22 25.28 -17.16 -51.49
CA ALA A 22 25.02 -17.72 -50.16
C ALA A 22 26.28 -18.42 -49.60
N CYS A 23 27.39 -17.70 -49.56
CA CYS A 23 28.57 -18.23 -48.89
C CYS A 23 29.24 -17.13 -48.07
N GLY A 24 29.10 -17.22 -46.74
CA GLY A 24 29.89 -16.40 -45.85
C GLY A 24 29.29 -15.99 -44.53
N GLN A 25 28.16 -16.55 -44.07
CA GLN A 25 27.86 -16.47 -42.67
C GLN A 25 28.62 -17.56 -41.91
N LYS A 26 29.72 -17.16 -41.28
CA LYS A 26 30.29 -17.97 -40.20
C LYS A 26 29.14 -18.34 -39.27
N PRO A 27 29.04 -19.62 -38.78
CA PRO A 27 28.07 -19.94 -37.75
C PRO A 27 28.30 -18.94 -36.60
N GLN A 28 27.33 -18.05 -36.37
CA GLN A 28 27.32 -17.23 -35.19
C GLN A 28 27.36 -18.21 -34.03
N LYS A 29 28.48 -18.19 -33.29
CA LYS A 29 28.49 -18.80 -31.96
C LYS A 29 27.18 -18.42 -31.30
N PRO A 30 26.39 -19.37 -30.73
CA PRO A 30 25.25 -19.01 -29.93
C PRO A 30 25.75 -17.96 -28.95
N SER A 31 25.08 -16.80 -28.96
CA SER A 31 25.34 -15.76 -27.97
C SER A 31 25.39 -16.46 -26.63
N PRO A 32 26.40 -16.20 -25.78
CA PRO A 32 26.38 -16.76 -24.44
C PRO A 32 24.97 -16.51 -23.91
N LYS A 33 24.29 -17.58 -23.45
CA LYS A 33 23.08 -17.45 -22.67
C LYS A 33 23.45 -16.42 -21.61
N THR A 34 22.88 -15.23 -21.69
CA THR A 34 22.90 -14.27 -20.60
C THR A 34 22.43 -15.11 -19.42
N GLU A 35 23.26 -15.25 -18.39
CA GLU A 35 22.84 -15.85 -17.14
C GLU A 35 21.46 -15.27 -16.82
N ASP A 36 20.48 -16.14 -16.54
CA ASP A 36 19.10 -15.78 -16.22
C ASP A 36 19.06 -15.01 -14.87
N THR A 37 19.70 -13.86 -14.86
CA THR A 37 19.61 -12.94 -13.71
C THR A 37 18.23 -12.28 -13.80
N PRO A 38 17.39 -12.41 -12.76
CA PRO A 38 16.10 -11.73 -12.74
C PRO A 38 16.28 -10.23 -13.00
N PRO A 39 15.39 -9.59 -13.77
CA PRO A 39 15.45 -8.15 -13.99
C PRO A 39 15.28 -7.38 -12.69
N GLU A 40 15.79 -6.15 -12.64
CA GLU A 40 15.61 -5.26 -11.49
C GLU A 40 14.13 -5.03 -11.22
N MET A 41 13.78 -4.90 -9.93
CA MET A 41 12.40 -4.68 -9.51
C MET A 41 11.89 -3.32 -10.01
N PRO A 42 10.76 -3.26 -10.73
CA PRO A 42 10.18 -1.99 -11.18
C PRO A 42 9.71 -1.14 -10.00
N LYS A 43 10.03 0.16 -10.01
CA LYS A 43 9.60 1.11 -8.96
C LYS A 43 8.08 1.20 -8.80
N VAL A 44 7.33 0.88 -9.85
CA VAL A 44 5.87 0.88 -9.83
C VAL A 44 5.28 -0.06 -8.77
N ILE A 45 6.00 -1.12 -8.34
CA ILE A 45 5.57 -2.01 -7.26
C ILE A 45 5.57 -1.26 -5.92
N GLU A 46 6.60 -0.46 -5.64
CA GLU A 46 6.66 0.38 -4.42
C GLU A 46 5.63 1.50 -4.46
N GLU A 47 5.39 2.07 -5.64
CA GLU A 47 4.36 3.10 -5.83
C GLU A 47 2.95 2.54 -5.64
N LEU A 48 2.67 1.30 -6.08
CA LEU A 48 1.41 0.61 -5.77
C LEU A 48 1.24 0.42 -4.27
N GLU A 49 2.27 -0.04 -3.56
CA GLU A 49 2.22 -0.16 -2.10
C GLU A 49 1.89 1.19 -1.44
N LYS A 50 2.60 2.25 -1.82
CA LYS A 50 2.39 3.60 -1.27
C LYS A 50 0.95 4.08 -1.47
N ASP A 51 0.38 3.88 -2.65
CA ASP A 51 -1.01 4.27 -2.93
C ASP A 51 -2.04 3.42 -2.15
N LEU A 52 -1.80 2.11 -2.00
CA LEU A 52 -2.65 1.25 -1.18
C LEU A 52 -2.62 1.65 0.30
N LEU A 53 -1.44 1.96 0.84
CA LEU A 53 -1.29 2.49 2.20
C LEU A 53 -1.98 3.85 2.36
N LYS A 54 -1.90 4.73 1.36
CA LYS A 54 -2.59 6.02 1.34
C LYS A 54 -4.10 5.85 1.37
N ILE A 55 -4.67 4.95 0.56
CA ILE A 55 -6.11 4.65 0.57
C ILE A 55 -6.54 4.15 1.95
N MET A 56 -5.79 3.19 2.54
CA MET A 56 -6.08 2.70 3.88
C MET A 56 -6.03 3.82 4.93
N THR A 57 -5.02 4.68 4.88
CA THR A 57 -4.86 5.80 5.82
C THR A 57 -6.01 6.80 5.72
N LEU A 58 -6.41 7.19 4.50
CA LEU A 58 -7.50 8.12 4.28
C LEU A 58 -8.84 7.54 4.72
N ALA A 59 -9.12 6.30 4.33
CA ALA A 59 -10.36 5.64 4.68
C ALA A 59 -10.48 5.39 6.20
N ASP A 60 -9.38 5.04 6.88
CA ASP A 60 -9.35 4.80 8.33
C ASP A 60 -9.62 6.05 9.17
N LYS A 61 -9.36 7.24 8.61
CA LYS A 61 -9.61 8.52 9.28
C LYS A 61 -11.01 9.08 9.06
N ILE A 62 -11.83 8.48 8.22
CA ILE A 62 -13.17 8.98 7.91
C ILE A 62 -14.03 9.19 9.16
N PRO A 63 -14.14 8.24 10.11
CA PRO A 63 -14.95 8.45 11.32
C PRO A 63 -14.46 9.63 12.16
N TYR A 64 -13.15 9.79 12.28
CA TYR A 64 -12.55 10.95 12.97
C TYR A 64 -12.84 12.26 12.24
N PHE A 65 -12.69 12.32 10.93
CA PHE A 65 -12.95 13.53 10.14
C PHE A 65 -14.42 13.95 10.20
N GLU A 66 -15.36 13.00 10.10
CA GLU A 66 -16.80 13.27 10.25
C GLU A 66 -17.12 13.90 11.62
N ARG A 67 -16.54 13.37 12.70
CA ARG A 67 -16.70 13.97 14.03
C ARG A 67 -16.16 15.40 14.11
N VAL A 68 -14.95 15.63 13.59
CA VAL A 68 -14.32 16.96 13.62
C VAL A 68 -15.11 17.98 12.82
N ILE A 69 -15.63 17.60 11.65
CA ILE A 69 -16.47 18.45 10.82
C ILE A 69 -17.71 18.89 11.63
N ILE A 70 -18.41 17.94 12.23
CA ILE A 70 -19.61 18.22 13.06
C ILE A 70 -19.28 19.12 14.27
N GLU A 71 -18.16 18.87 14.95
CA GLU A 71 -17.71 19.71 16.07
C GLU A 71 -17.40 21.14 15.62
N THR A 72 -16.72 21.29 14.48
CA THR A 72 -16.36 22.60 13.93
C THR A 72 -17.60 23.39 13.52
N GLU A 73 -18.57 22.76 12.86
CA GLU A 73 -19.84 23.39 12.49
C GLU A 73 -20.60 23.91 13.72
N LYS A 74 -20.68 23.12 14.80
CA LYS A 74 -21.33 23.54 16.05
C LYS A 74 -20.65 24.75 16.68
N ILE A 75 -19.30 24.75 16.71
CA ILE A 75 -18.52 25.88 17.25
C ILE A 75 -18.78 27.17 16.44
N GLU A 76 -18.86 27.03 15.09
CA GLU A 76 -19.17 28.19 14.23
C GLU A 76 -20.59 28.69 14.41
N GLU A 77 -21.57 27.81 14.59
CA GLU A 77 -22.95 28.20 14.87
C GLU A 77 -23.10 28.89 16.23
N GLU A 78 -22.42 28.41 17.27
CA GLU A 78 -22.42 29.01 18.59
C GLU A 78 -21.82 30.44 18.56
N LYS A 79 -20.69 30.62 17.88
CA LYS A 79 -20.05 31.92 17.65
C LYS A 79 -20.98 32.91 16.94
N LYS A 80 -21.66 32.48 15.88
CA LYS A 80 -22.62 33.32 15.14
C LYS A 80 -23.81 33.73 16.04
N LYS A 81 -24.28 32.87 16.91
CA LYS A 81 -25.34 33.20 17.89
C LYS A 81 -24.87 34.23 18.90
N GLU A 82 -23.68 34.06 19.50
CA GLU A 82 -23.11 35.02 20.44
C GLU A 82 -22.87 36.39 19.79
N GLU A 83 -22.35 36.42 18.52
CA GLU A 83 -22.19 37.68 17.79
C GLU A 83 -23.52 38.36 17.47
N ALA A 84 -24.57 37.61 17.13
CA ALA A 84 -25.90 38.13 16.88
C ALA A 84 -26.56 38.68 18.19
N GLU A 85 -26.39 38.00 19.32
CA GLU A 85 -26.86 38.47 20.62
C GLU A 85 -26.15 39.74 21.10
N MET A 86 -24.83 39.85 20.86
CA MET A 86 -24.07 41.08 21.15
C MET A 86 -24.46 42.24 20.22
N ALA A 87 -24.85 42.00 18.98
CA ALA A 87 -25.27 43.01 18.02
C ALA A 87 -26.71 43.54 18.35
N THR A 88 -27.56 42.75 18.98
CA THR A 88 -28.93 43.14 19.38
C THR A 88 -29.03 43.78 20.77
N GLY A 89 -27.99 43.66 21.62
CA GLY A 89 -27.92 44.17 22.98
C GLY A 89 -27.33 45.60 23.12
N GLY A 90 -27.27 46.37 22.09
CA GLY A 90 -26.68 47.72 22.11
C GLY A 90 -27.61 48.85 22.42
N GLU A 91 -27.87 49.13 23.76
CA GLU A 91 -27.94 50.49 24.28
C GLU A 91 -27.69 50.46 25.81
N GLU A 92 -26.74 51.37 26.22
CA GLU A 92 -26.37 51.71 27.60
C GLU A 92 -25.38 50.76 28.33
N SER A 93 -24.07 51.00 28.15
CA SER A 93 -23.22 51.40 29.27
C SER A 93 -21.81 51.77 28.83
N LYS A 94 -21.44 53.05 28.99
CA LYS A 94 -20.03 53.52 28.93
C LYS A 94 -19.29 52.97 30.15
N SER A 95 -18.14 52.37 29.91
CA SER A 95 -16.86 52.56 30.61
C SER A 95 -16.10 51.28 30.88
N GLN A 96 -14.93 51.26 30.41
CA GLN A 96 -13.64 50.60 30.70
C GLN A 96 -13.12 49.72 29.56
N PRO A 97 -11.86 49.95 29.13
CA PRO A 97 -11.19 49.06 28.19
C PRO A 97 -10.87 47.75 28.94
N LYS A 98 -11.63 46.67 28.67
CA LYS A 98 -11.22 45.31 29.04
C LYS A 98 -10.09 44.88 28.11
N GLU A 99 -8.97 44.55 28.74
CA GLU A 99 -7.91 43.75 28.19
C GLU A 99 -8.46 42.69 27.21
N SER A 100 -7.83 42.58 26.06
CA SER A 100 -8.12 41.56 25.04
C SER A 100 -8.04 40.16 25.66
N SER A 101 -9.14 39.68 26.24
CA SER A 101 -9.31 38.27 26.53
C SER A 101 -9.39 37.56 25.17
N GLN A 102 -8.28 36.98 24.77
CA GLN A 102 -8.26 35.99 23.69
C GLN A 102 -9.29 34.92 24.06
N THR A 103 -10.43 34.92 23.37
CA THR A 103 -11.40 33.83 23.44
C THR A 103 -10.63 32.55 23.18
N PRO A 104 -10.67 31.53 24.06
CA PRO A 104 -9.99 30.28 23.82
C PRO A 104 -10.47 29.73 22.46
N GLN A 105 -9.59 29.60 21.49
CA GLN A 105 -9.95 28.90 20.27
C GLN A 105 -10.26 27.45 20.67
N VAL A 106 -11.53 27.12 20.75
CA VAL A 106 -11.98 25.72 20.95
C VAL A 106 -11.51 24.96 19.72
N GLN A 107 -10.46 24.15 19.88
CA GLN A 107 -9.96 23.28 18.85
C GLN A 107 -10.65 21.93 18.95
N PRO A 108 -10.95 21.27 17.81
CA PRO A 108 -11.47 19.91 17.82
C PRO A 108 -10.56 18.97 18.59
N LYS A 109 -11.17 18.01 19.30
CA LYS A 109 -10.41 17.03 20.08
C LYS A 109 -9.53 16.17 19.16
N PRO A 110 -8.29 15.80 19.59
CA PRO A 110 -7.45 14.89 18.83
C PRO A 110 -8.14 13.55 18.58
N MET A 111 -7.68 12.84 17.56
CA MET A 111 -8.16 11.49 17.25
C MET A 111 -7.82 10.52 18.37
N THR A 112 -8.80 9.71 18.76
CA THR A 112 -8.61 8.65 19.77
C THR A 112 -8.36 7.29 19.08
N ILE A 113 -7.83 6.32 19.84
CA ILE A 113 -7.57 4.97 19.31
C ILE A 113 -8.84 4.24 18.88
N GLU A 114 -10.00 4.60 19.46
CA GLU A 114 -11.30 4.02 19.14
C GLU A 114 -11.82 4.49 17.77
N GLU A 115 -11.43 5.68 17.34
CA GLU A 115 -11.91 6.31 16.10
C GLU A 115 -11.21 5.81 14.83
N SER A 116 -10.21 4.95 14.98
CA SER A 116 -9.49 4.35 13.86
C SER A 116 -9.34 2.85 14.05
N ILE A 117 -9.15 2.13 12.96
CA ILE A 117 -8.90 0.68 12.97
C ILE A 117 -7.40 0.43 12.83
N LEU A 118 -6.76 0.99 11.80
CA LEU A 118 -5.39 0.70 11.40
C LEU A 118 -4.37 1.82 11.68
N THR A 119 -4.80 3.02 12.07
CA THR A 119 -3.91 4.20 12.18
C THR A 119 -2.68 3.92 13.04
N GLU A 120 -2.82 3.21 14.18
CA GLU A 120 -1.69 2.83 15.02
C GLU A 120 -0.64 1.99 14.28
N VAL A 121 -1.10 1.03 13.47
CA VAL A 121 -0.25 0.13 12.67
C VAL A 121 0.38 0.87 11.50
N LEU A 122 -0.43 1.61 10.73
CA LEU A 122 0.03 2.35 9.55
C LEU A 122 1.05 3.43 9.90
N ASN A 123 0.93 4.09 11.06
CA ASN A 123 1.91 5.05 11.55
C ASN A 123 3.29 4.43 11.84
N LYS A 124 3.37 3.12 12.14
CA LYS A 124 4.64 2.41 12.33
C LYS A 124 5.23 1.87 11.04
N GLU A 125 4.42 1.78 9.99
CA GLU A 125 4.82 1.33 8.67
C GLU A 125 5.43 2.44 7.80
N LYS A 126 5.15 3.70 8.11
CA LYS A 126 5.71 4.88 7.42
C LYS A 126 7.23 4.95 7.59
N THR A 127 7.96 5.07 6.48
CA THR A 127 9.44 5.04 6.46
C THR A 127 10.08 6.42 6.41
N SER A 128 9.37 7.47 5.96
CA SER A 128 9.92 8.82 5.82
C SER A 128 9.24 9.84 6.73
N SER A 129 9.99 10.91 7.07
CA SER A 129 9.43 12.05 7.82
C SER A 129 8.39 12.84 7.01
N GLU A 130 8.46 12.78 5.68
CA GLU A 130 7.49 13.41 4.78
C GLU A 130 6.10 12.74 4.86
N ASP A 131 6.07 11.43 5.17
CA ASP A 131 4.81 10.69 5.34
C ASP A 131 4.17 10.91 6.73
N LYS A 132 4.80 11.71 7.61
CA LYS A 132 4.32 12.00 8.97
C LYS A 132 3.52 13.29 9.10
N GLU A 133 3.31 14.03 8.01
CA GLU A 133 2.39 15.15 8.07
C GLU A 133 1.02 14.66 8.52
N GLU A 134 0.57 15.17 9.67
CA GLU A 134 -0.80 14.96 10.12
C GLU A 134 -1.73 15.60 9.10
N GLU A 135 -2.42 14.76 8.32
CA GLU A 135 -3.45 15.23 7.42
C GLU A 135 -4.51 15.96 8.25
N LYS A 136 -4.64 17.24 8.00
CA LYS A 136 -5.67 18.06 8.66
C LYS A 136 -7.04 17.59 8.20
N PRO A 137 -8.03 17.58 9.13
CA PRO A 137 -9.41 17.29 8.75
C PRO A 137 -9.85 18.20 7.59
N PRO A 138 -10.48 17.65 6.55
CA PRO A 138 -11.02 18.44 5.46
C PRO A 138 -12.22 19.27 5.95
N LYS A 139 -12.60 20.27 5.15
CA LYS A 139 -13.84 21.03 5.41
C LYS A 139 -15.09 20.21 5.13
N ASP A 140 -15.00 19.27 4.21
CA ASP A 140 -16.07 18.38 3.79
C ASP A 140 -15.50 16.98 3.55
N ILE A 141 -16.17 15.96 4.05
CA ILE A 141 -15.77 14.55 3.91
C ILE A 141 -15.68 14.10 2.43
N THR A 142 -16.39 14.78 1.54
CA THR A 142 -16.32 14.52 0.09
C THR A 142 -14.93 14.74 -0.48
N GLU A 143 -14.11 15.63 0.10
CA GLU A 143 -12.72 15.85 -0.30
C GLU A 143 -11.87 14.61 -0.03
N THR A 144 -12.10 13.93 1.10
CA THR A 144 -11.41 12.67 1.43
C THR A 144 -11.78 11.58 0.44
N TRP A 145 -13.08 11.41 0.14
CA TRP A 145 -13.54 10.44 -0.85
C TRP A 145 -13.03 10.74 -2.26
N LYS A 146 -12.96 12.00 -2.64
CA LYS A 146 -12.35 12.41 -3.91
C LYS A 146 -10.88 12.02 -3.98
N SER A 147 -10.13 12.19 -2.88
CA SER A 147 -8.73 11.77 -2.80
C SER A 147 -8.58 10.26 -2.90
N ILE A 148 -9.40 9.47 -2.18
CA ILE A 148 -9.44 8.01 -2.28
C ILE A 148 -9.72 7.58 -3.72
N ASN A 149 -10.77 8.10 -4.35
CA ASN A 149 -11.14 7.78 -5.73
C ASN A 149 -10.05 8.15 -6.74
N THR A 150 -9.38 9.30 -6.55
CA THR A 150 -8.26 9.71 -7.42
C THR A 150 -7.07 8.77 -7.27
N THR A 151 -6.73 8.38 -6.03
CA THR A 151 -5.64 7.44 -5.76
C THR A 151 -5.96 6.06 -6.34
N THR A 152 -7.21 5.61 -6.21
CA THR A 152 -7.67 4.32 -6.79
C THR A 152 -7.56 4.31 -8.32
N ARG A 153 -7.90 5.40 -9.02
CA ARG A 153 -7.66 5.52 -10.47
C ARG A 153 -6.16 5.43 -10.80
N GLY A 154 -5.32 6.10 -10.01
CA GLY A 154 -3.86 6.00 -10.17
C GLY A 154 -3.31 4.58 -10.01
N LEU A 155 -3.98 3.71 -9.24
CA LEU A 155 -3.63 2.28 -9.18
C LEU A 155 -3.84 1.57 -10.52
N HIS A 156 -4.95 1.87 -11.25
CA HIS A 156 -5.17 1.31 -12.59
C HIS A 156 -4.11 1.78 -13.59
N ASP A 157 -3.71 3.06 -13.54
CA ASP A 157 -2.63 3.58 -14.40
C ASP A 157 -1.30 2.84 -14.13
N LYS A 158 -0.97 2.63 -12.85
CA LYS A 158 0.22 1.88 -12.43
C LYS A 158 0.15 0.40 -12.81
N TRP A 159 -1.04 -0.20 -12.68
CA TRP A 159 -1.27 -1.58 -13.11
C TRP A 159 -1.03 -1.75 -14.60
N ASN A 160 -1.56 -0.86 -15.43
CA ASN A 160 -1.33 -0.86 -16.87
C ASN A 160 0.16 -0.80 -17.26
N VAL A 161 1.01 -0.24 -16.40
CA VAL A 161 2.48 -0.24 -16.59
C VAL A 161 3.10 -1.55 -16.10
N LEU A 162 2.62 -2.11 -14.98
CA LEU A 162 3.23 -3.28 -14.35
C LEU A 162 2.83 -4.60 -15.01
N GLU A 163 1.57 -4.74 -15.40
CA GLU A 163 1.01 -5.98 -15.96
C GLU A 163 1.83 -6.56 -17.12
N PRO A 164 2.20 -5.80 -18.17
CA PRO A 164 3.01 -6.32 -19.26
C PRO A 164 4.38 -6.84 -18.80
N LEU A 165 4.99 -6.21 -17.79
CA LEU A 165 6.27 -6.64 -17.22
C LEU A 165 6.12 -7.98 -16.49
N LEU A 166 5.03 -8.17 -15.75
CA LEU A 166 4.72 -9.41 -15.04
C LEU A 166 4.44 -10.56 -16.01
N ILE A 167 3.67 -10.31 -17.07
CA ILE A 167 3.40 -11.28 -18.15
C ILE A 167 4.70 -11.72 -18.82
N GLN A 168 5.60 -10.77 -19.13
CA GLN A 168 6.91 -11.07 -19.70
C GLN A 168 7.75 -11.96 -18.77
N GLN A 169 7.60 -11.84 -17.47
CA GLN A 169 8.28 -12.65 -16.45
C GLN A 169 7.51 -13.93 -16.10
N SER A 170 6.48 -14.28 -16.86
CA SER A 170 5.71 -15.52 -16.71
C SER A 170 4.99 -15.64 -15.34
N ILE A 171 4.52 -14.53 -14.77
CA ILE A 171 3.59 -14.59 -13.65
C ILE A 171 2.32 -15.32 -14.08
N SER A 172 1.69 -16.09 -13.16
CA SER A 172 0.52 -16.88 -13.55
C SER A 172 -0.67 -15.98 -13.97
N PRO A 173 -1.39 -16.32 -15.07
CA PRO A 173 -2.57 -15.59 -15.49
C PRO A 173 -3.65 -15.49 -14.42
N GLU A 174 -3.76 -16.51 -13.55
CA GLU A 174 -4.69 -16.53 -12.43
C GLU A 174 -4.35 -15.43 -11.40
N THR A 175 -3.05 -15.23 -11.11
CA THR A 175 -2.60 -14.15 -10.20
C THR A 175 -2.90 -12.77 -10.79
N VAL A 176 -2.76 -12.59 -12.10
CA VAL A 176 -3.11 -11.36 -12.81
C VAL A 176 -4.61 -11.11 -12.68
N ALA A 177 -5.44 -12.08 -13.05
CA ALA A 177 -6.90 -11.95 -12.97
C ALA A 177 -7.41 -11.69 -11.55
N GLU A 178 -6.87 -12.40 -10.54
CA GLU A 178 -7.23 -12.17 -9.13
C GLU A 178 -6.88 -10.76 -8.65
N PHE A 179 -5.76 -10.20 -9.11
CA PHE A 179 -5.39 -8.82 -8.78
C PHE A 179 -6.35 -7.83 -9.42
N GLU A 180 -6.65 -7.99 -10.70
CA GLU A 180 -7.59 -7.14 -11.46
C GLU A 180 -8.98 -7.14 -10.83
N ASP A 181 -9.54 -8.32 -10.55
CA ASP A 181 -10.84 -8.46 -9.90
C ASP A 181 -10.87 -7.77 -8.52
N THR A 182 -9.76 -7.86 -7.78
CA THR A 182 -9.63 -7.21 -6.46
C THR A 182 -9.50 -5.68 -6.60
N LEU A 183 -8.80 -5.18 -7.62
CA LEU A 183 -8.67 -3.76 -7.93
C LEU A 183 -10.00 -3.14 -8.38
N ASP A 184 -10.74 -3.84 -9.23
CA ASP A 184 -12.10 -3.46 -9.65
C ASP A 184 -13.06 -3.40 -8.45
N ARG A 185 -12.96 -4.37 -7.55
CA ARG A 185 -13.72 -4.36 -6.29
C ARG A 185 -13.38 -3.15 -5.44
N LEU A 186 -12.09 -2.80 -5.27
CA LEU A 186 -11.67 -1.60 -4.55
C LEU A 186 -12.28 -0.35 -5.16
N THR A 187 -12.26 -0.24 -6.50
CA THR A 187 -12.83 0.88 -7.25
C THR A 187 -14.32 1.06 -6.93
N ASN A 188 -15.07 -0.04 -6.98
CA ASN A 188 -16.51 -0.02 -6.68
C ASN A 188 -16.80 0.38 -5.23
N LEU A 189 -15.99 -0.12 -4.27
CA LEU A 189 -16.14 0.22 -2.85
C LEU A 189 -15.82 1.69 -2.57
N ALA A 190 -14.78 2.24 -3.21
CA ALA A 190 -14.39 3.64 -3.10
C ALA A 190 -15.46 4.58 -3.68
N ILE A 191 -16.03 4.26 -4.87
CA ILE A 191 -17.12 5.03 -5.49
C ILE A 191 -18.38 5.03 -4.61
N ASN A 192 -18.66 3.93 -3.92
CA ASN A 192 -19.82 3.80 -3.04
C ASN A 192 -19.54 4.26 -1.59
N ASN A 193 -18.42 4.94 -1.32
CA ASN A 193 -18.04 5.49 -0.02
C ASN A 193 -18.04 4.44 1.11
N ASN A 194 -17.65 3.20 0.80
CA ASN A 194 -17.54 2.12 1.77
C ASN A 194 -16.14 2.11 2.38
N TYR A 195 -15.94 2.83 3.50
CA TYR A 195 -14.62 3.01 4.12
C TYR A 195 -14.01 1.68 4.57
N PHE A 196 -14.77 0.83 5.29
CA PHE A 196 -14.25 -0.45 5.78
C PHE A 196 -13.94 -1.43 4.64
N GLY A 197 -14.83 -1.51 3.63
CA GLY A 197 -14.59 -2.29 2.43
C GLY A 197 -13.38 -1.80 1.65
N SER A 198 -13.16 -0.49 1.56
CA SER A 198 -11.98 0.09 0.91
C SER A 198 -10.68 -0.27 1.65
N ILE A 199 -10.67 -0.18 2.99
CA ILE A 199 -9.51 -0.55 3.82
C ILE A 199 -9.17 -2.04 3.63
N THR A 200 -10.15 -2.92 3.79
CA THR A 200 -9.94 -4.36 3.73
C THR A 200 -9.49 -4.83 2.33
N THR A 201 -10.08 -4.24 1.28
CA THR A 201 -9.72 -4.59 -0.11
C THR A 201 -8.35 -4.01 -0.49
N ALA A 202 -8.02 -2.79 -0.06
CA ALA A 202 -6.68 -2.24 -0.23
C ALA A 202 -5.62 -3.08 0.50
N ASN A 203 -5.91 -3.53 1.74
CA ASN A 203 -5.03 -4.49 2.43
C ASN A 203 -4.87 -5.78 1.62
N ARG A 204 -5.95 -6.35 1.08
CA ARG A 204 -5.91 -7.57 0.25
C ARG A 204 -5.01 -7.40 -0.97
N LEU A 205 -5.05 -6.26 -1.64
CA LEU A 205 -4.19 -5.96 -2.80
C LEU A 205 -2.71 -5.98 -2.42
N THR A 206 -2.32 -5.58 -1.19
CA THR A 206 -0.91 -5.65 -0.77
C THR A 206 -0.36 -7.07 -0.72
N LEU A 207 -1.21 -8.11 -0.62
CA LEU A 207 -0.77 -9.52 -0.60
C LEU A 207 -0.29 -10.00 -1.99
N PHE A 208 -0.63 -9.30 -3.08
CA PHE A 208 -0.13 -9.63 -4.41
C PHE A 208 1.29 -9.11 -4.64
N LEU A 209 1.69 -8.03 -3.97
CA LEU A 209 3.01 -7.42 -4.15
C LEU A 209 4.16 -8.42 -3.91
N PRO A 210 4.19 -9.19 -2.81
CA PRO A 210 5.22 -10.22 -2.62
C PRO A 210 5.21 -11.30 -3.70
N LYS A 211 4.05 -11.63 -4.29
CA LYS A 211 3.97 -12.57 -5.42
C LYS A 211 4.64 -11.96 -6.67
N PHE A 212 4.37 -10.68 -6.95
CA PHE A 212 4.99 -9.96 -8.07
C PHE A 212 6.50 -9.81 -7.90
N MET A 213 6.98 -9.58 -6.69
CA MET A 213 8.40 -9.45 -6.39
C MET A 213 9.21 -10.72 -6.66
N THR A 214 8.58 -11.91 -6.68
CA THR A 214 9.29 -13.19 -6.85
C THR A 214 10.02 -13.30 -8.18
N VAL A 215 9.55 -12.62 -9.21
CA VAL A 215 10.09 -12.70 -10.59
C VAL A 215 11.13 -11.61 -10.89
N PHE A 216 11.43 -10.74 -9.93
CA PHE A 216 12.42 -9.67 -10.02
C PHE A 216 13.56 -9.89 -9.03
N LYS A 217 14.71 -9.23 -9.30
CA LYS A 217 15.77 -9.11 -8.32
C LYS A 217 15.28 -8.26 -7.13
N LYS A 218 15.54 -8.70 -5.94
CA LYS A 218 15.02 -8.11 -4.70
C LYS A 218 16.13 -7.97 -3.66
N ASP A 219 16.16 -6.82 -3.02
CA ASP A 219 17.07 -6.55 -1.90
C ASP A 219 16.43 -6.94 -0.55
N ILE A 220 15.09 -7.01 -0.52
CA ILE A 220 14.30 -7.34 0.68
C ILE A 220 13.47 -8.60 0.39
N PRO A 221 13.49 -9.59 1.29
CA PRO A 221 12.65 -10.78 1.14
C PRO A 221 11.16 -10.43 1.04
N PRO A 222 10.42 -10.99 0.07
CA PRO A 222 8.97 -10.78 -0.06
C PRO A 222 8.18 -11.14 1.22
N THR A 223 8.72 -12.03 2.04
CA THR A 223 8.17 -12.40 3.36
C THR A 223 7.88 -11.20 4.26
N VAL A 224 8.70 -10.14 4.19
CA VAL A 224 8.46 -8.89 4.94
C VAL A 224 7.09 -8.29 4.58
N TYR A 225 6.73 -8.28 3.31
CA TYR A 225 5.44 -7.75 2.82
C TYR A 225 4.26 -8.65 3.23
N VAL A 226 4.47 -9.97 3.25
CA VAL A 226 3.49 -10.94 3.77
C VAL A 226 3.22 -10.68 5.26
N LEU A 227 4.27 -10.48 6.06
CA LEU A 227 4.15 -10.15 7.48
C LEU A 227 3.36 -8.85 7.70
N LYS A 228 3.64 -7.80 6.94
CA LYS A 228 2.93 -6.51 7.00
C LYS A 228 1.43 -6.68 6.72
N TYR A 229 1.10 -7.42 5.66
CA TYR A 229 -0.29 -7.77 5.33
C TYR A 229 -1.01 -8.44 6.52
N HIS A 230 -0.43 -9.51 7.08
CA HIS A 230 -1.08 -10.27 8.14
C HIS A 230 -1.22 -9.49 9.44
N VAL A 231 -0.28 -8.59 9.79
CA VAL A 231 -0.43 -7.71 10.96
C VAL A 231 -1.65 -6.80 10.81
N ARG A 232 -1.84 -6.19 9.64
CA ARG A 232 -3.04 -5.38 9.36
C ARG A 232 -4.30 -6.24 9.35
N ASP A 233 -4.22 -7.46 8.82
CA ASP A 233 -5.35 -8.39 8.73
C ASP A 233 -5.83 -8.88 10.10
N VAL A 234 -4.92 -9.09 11.07
CA VAL A 234 -5.28 -9.38 12.48
C VAL A 234 -6.19 -8.28 13.03
N VAL A 235 -5.81 -7.02 12.85
CA VAL A 235 -6.57 -5.87 13.38
C VAL A 235 -7.90 -5.70 12.66
N LEU A 236 -7.92 -5.83 11.33
CA LEU A 236 -9.14 -5.72 10.53
C LEU A 236 -10.18 -6.78 10.89
N ASN A 237 -9.75 -8.03 11.03
CA ASN A 237 -10.65 -9.11 11.43
C ASN A 237 -11.15 -8.95 12.87
N THR A 238 -10.30 -8.45 13.77
CA THR A 238 -10.72 -8.16 15.16
C THR A 238 -11.74 -7.03 15.23
N ALA A 239 -11.62 -6.01 14.36
CA ALA A 239 -12.55 -4.88 14.31
C ALA A 239 -13.99 -5.31 13.95
N VAL A 240 -14.16 -6.47 13.32
CA VAL A 240 -15.46 -7.08 13.00
C VAL A 240 -15.72 -8.35 13.83
N GLU A 241 -15.00 -8.53 14.92
CA GLU A 241 -15.13 -9.67 15.85
C GLU A 241 -14.89 -11.04 15.20
N ASN A 242 -14.24 -11.09 14.04
CA ASN A 242 -13.86 -12.33 13.36
C ASN A 242 -12.54 -12.89 13.94
N TYR A 243 -12.57 -13.25 15.22
CA TYR A 243 -11.41 -13.77 15.94
C TYR A 243 -10.79 -15.04 15.34
N PRO A 244 -11.54 -15.98 14.75
CA PRO A 244 -10.93 -17.12 14.07
C PRO A 244 -9.99 -16.72 12.93
N GLN A 245 -10.41 -15.79 12.07
CA GLN A 245 -9.59 -15.30 10.97
C GLN A 245 -8.40 -14.46 11.46
N ALA A 246 -8.61 -13.64 12.51
CA ALA A 246 -7.52 -12.92 13.17
C ALA A 246 -6.45 -13.88 13.72
N GLN A 247 -6.86 -15.01 14.31
CA GLN A 247 -5.95 -16.06 14.80
C GLN A 247 -5.19 -16.74 13.65
N GLU A 248 -5.85 -17.01 12.53
CA GLU A 248 -5.21 -17.57 11.33
C GLU A 248 -4.11 -16.63 10.82
N SER A 249 -4.40 -15.34 10.67
CA SER A 249 -3.42 -14.33 10.28
C SER A 249 -2.25 -14.24 11.26
N LEU A 250 -2.52 -14.36 12.57
CA LEU A 250 -1.45 -14.40 13.58
C LEU A 250 -0.59 -15.67 13.48
N ASN A 251 -1.17 -16.80 13.10
CA ASN A 251 -0.40 -18.03 12.85
C ASN A 251 0.52 -17.87 11.63
N HIS A 252 0.04 -17.22 10.55
CA HIS A 252 0.89 -16.87 9.41
C HIS A 252 2.03 -15.92 9.80
N ILE A 253 1.80 -14.95 10.69
CA ILE A 253 2.88 -14.08 11.20
C ILE A 253 3.96 -14.93 11.89
N LYS A 254 3.58 -15.92 12.71
CA LYS A 254 4.55 -16.79 13.40
C LYS A 254 5.35 -17.63 12.41
N GLU A 255 4.68 -18.27 11.43
CA GLU A 255 5.33 -19.12 10.42
C GLU A 255 6.29 -18.30 9.55
N GLN A 256 5.85 -17.18 9.02
CA GLN A 256 6.65 -16.32 8.16
C GLN A 256 7.81 -15.67 8.93
N GLY A 257 7.58 -15.27 10.19
CA GLY A 257 8.63 -14.76 11.06
C GLY A 257 9.72 -15.78 11.33
N GLN A 258 9.34 -17.05 11.53
CA GLN A 258 10.32 -18.15 11.71
C GLN A 258 11.14 -18.40 10.45
N SER A 259 10.53 -18.29 9.24
CA SER A 259 11.23 -18.51 7.97
C SER A 259 12.33 -17.48 7.69
N ILE A 260 12.16 -16.23 8.14
CA ILE A 260 13.12 -15.12 7.90
C ILE A 260 14.19 -14.99 9.01
N LYS A 261 14.07 -15.76 10.08
CA LYS A 261 14.94 -15.62 11.26
C LYS A 261 16.40 -15.98 10.98
N SER A 262 16.65 -16.96 10.11
CA SER A 262 18.01 -17.34 9.71
C SER A 262 18.72 -16.18 9.01
N ASP A 263 18.02 -15.51 8.09
CA ASP A 263 18.57 -14.39 7.32
C ASP A 263 18.94 -13.22 8.23
N LEU A 264 18.10 -12.92 9.24
CA LEU A 264 18.39 -11.91 10.25
C LEU A 264 19.63 -12.27 11.09
N ILE A 265 19.80 -13.54 11.46
CA ILE A 265 20.96 -14.00 12.21
C ILE A 265 22.25 -13.85 11.38
N GLU A 266 22.22 -14.21 10.10
CA GLU A 266 23.32 -14.01 9.15
C GLU A 266 23.70 -12.54 9.01
N LYS A 267 22.71 -11.64 9.01
CA LYS A 267 22.88 -10.18 9.03
C LYS A 267 23.26 -9.62 10.40
N LYS A 268 23.54 -10.46 11.41
CA LYS A 268 23.86 -10.08 12.79
C LYS A 268 22.75 -9.31 13.51
N ALA A 269 21.51 -9.43 13.03
CA ALA A 269 20.31 -8.76 13.55
C ALA A 269 19.51 -9.64 14.53
N LYS A 270 20.17 -10.51 15.30
CA LYS A 270 19.50 -11.39 16.27
C LYS A 270 18.61 -10.62 17.26
N SER A 271 19.05 -9.44 17.71
CA SER A 271 18.26 -8.61 18.63
C SER A 271 16.91 -8.17 18.02
N THR A 272 16.88 -7.90 16.73
CA THR A 272 15.66 -7.54 16.01
C THR A 272 14.72 -8.73 15.89
N ALA A 273 15.27 -9.93 15.60
CA ALA A 273 14.48 -11.16 15.59
C ALA A 273 13.86 -11.44 16.99
N ASP A 274 14.63 -11.30 18.06
CA ASP A 274 14.14 -11.50 19.44
C ASP A 274 13.03 -10.49 19.82
N LYS A 275 13.16 -9.22 19.39
CA LYS A 275 12.10 -8.20 19.59
C LYS A 275 10.83 -8.51 18.83
N PHE A 276 10.97 -8.99 17.59
CA PHE A 276 9.83 -9.43 16.79
C PHE A 276 9.10 -10.59 17.48
N ASP A 277 9.81 -11.64 17.86
CA ASP A 277 9.22 -12.81 18.57
C ASP A 277 8.46 -12.38 19.82
N ALA A 278 9.05 -11.51 20.65
CA ALA A 278 8.40 -10.98 21.84
C ALA A 278 7.13 -10.18 21.53
N SER A 279 7.13 -9.38 20.45
CA SER A 279 5.94 -8.61 20.03
C SER A 279 4.82 -9.52 19.54
N VAL A 280 5.13 -10.58 18.81
CA VAL A 280 4.13 -11.58 18.36
C VAL A 280 3.49 -12.32 19.55
N ILE A 281 4.28 -12.65 20.58
CA ILE A 281 3.75 -13.25 21.83
C ILE A 281 2.77 -12.27 22.51
N ASN A 282 3.08 -10.99 22.57
CA ASN A 282 2.22 -9.98 23.18
C ASN A 282 0.94 -9.75 22.36
N LEU A 283 1.05 -9.75 21.01
CA LEU A 283 -0.11 -9.68 20.13
C LEU A 283 -1.05 -10.89 20.36
N GLN A 284 -0.51 -12.11 20.48
CA GLN A 284 -1.30 -13.30 20.84
C GLN A 284 -2.06 -13.09 22.16
N LYS A 285 -1.37 -12.65 23.22
CA LYS A 285 -2.01 -12.39 24.54
C LYS A 285 -3.14 -11.37 24.44
N SER A 286 -3.00 -10.37 23.57
CA SER A 286 -4.06 -9.37 23.36
C SER A 286 -5.26 -9.97 22.63
N LEU A 287 -4.98 -10.82 21.62
CA LEU A 287 -6.01 -11.53 20.87
C LEU A 287 -6.79 -12.51 21.77
N ASP A 288 -6.10 -13.24 22.66
CA ASP A 288 -6.72 -14.12 23.64
C ASP A 288 -7.67 -13.40 24.60
N LYS A 289 -7.34 -12.13 24.94
CA LYS A 289 -8.19 -11.25 25.75
C LYS A 289 -9.34 -10.63 24.99
N LYS A 290 -9.32 -10.68 23.67
CA LYS A 290 -10.27 -10.01 22.77
C LYS A 290 -10.39 -8.50 23.02
N ASP A 291 -9.29 -7.86 23.44
CA ASP A 291 -9.23 -6.42 23.70
C ASP A 291 -8.70 -5.71 22.46
N ILE A 292 -9.59 -5.07 21.70
CA ILE A 292 -9.28 -4.43 20.43
C ILE A 292 -8.20 -3.33 20.57
N ASN A 293 -8.22 -2.54 21.67
CA ASN A 293 -7.24 -1.48 21.86
C ASN A 293 -5.84 -2.05 22.15
N LEU A 294 -5.75 -3.10 22.97
CA LEU A 294 -4.49 -3.81 23.18
C LEU A 294 -4.01 -4.49 21.90
N ILE A 295 -4.91 -5.03 21.08
CA ILE A 295 -4.55 -5.64 19.78
C ILE A 295 -3.98 -4.57 18.85
N LYS A 296 -4.59 -3.40 18.70
CA LYS A 296 -4.07 -2.28 17.90
C LYS A 296 -2.67 -1.86 18.34
N ILE A 297 -2.46 -1.67 19.65
CA ILE A 297 -1.15 -1.28 20.22
C ILE A 297 -0.10 -2.35 19.95
N ASN A 298 -0.38 -3.63 20.22
CA ASN A 298 0.59 -4.71 20.04
C ASN A 298 0.84 -5.03 18.57
N ALA A 299 -0.16 -4.88 17.70
CA ALA A 299 0.01 -4.95 16.25
C ALA A 299 0.94 -3.83 15.73
N ALA A 300 0.76 -2.60 16.23
CA ALA A 300 1.65 -1.48 15.91
C ALA A 300 3.11 -1.73 16.36
N ILE A 301 3.32 -2.33 17.54
CA ILE A 301 4.65 -2.72 18.00
C ILE A 301 5.22 -3.83 17.11
N THR A 302 4.40 -4.81 16.71
CA THR A 302 4.82 -5.88 15.79
C THR A 302 5.19 -5.31 14.42
N MET A 303 4.38 -4.39 13.87
CA MET A 303 4.69 -3.68 12.62
C MET A 303 6.02 -2.92 12.71
N LYS A 304 6.25 -2.18 13.80
CA LYS A 304 7.52 -1.49 14.03
C LYS A 304 8.72 -2.46 13.97
N ASN A 305 8.59 -3.65 14.59
CA ASN A 305 9.66 -4.64 14.58
C ASN A 305 9.86 -5.25 13.18
N ILE A 306 8.79 -5.43 12.39
CA ILE A 306 8.88 -5.84 10.98
C ILE A 306 9.63 -4.78 10.15
N MET A 307 9.39 -3.49 10.41
CA MET A 307 10.13 -2.43 9.72
C MET A 307 11.62 -2.43 10.09
N LEU A 308 11.98 -2.69 11.36
CA LEU A 308 13.37 -2.88 11.75
C LEU A 308 13.99 -4.11 11.06
N MET A 309 13.24 -5.23 10.95
CA MET A 309 13.71 -6.40 10.19
C MET A 309 13.96 -6.05 8.72
N LYS A 310 13.07 -5.27 8.10
CA LYS A 310 13.23 -4.79 6.72
C LYS A 310 14.53 -4.02 6.55
N ASP A 311 14.82 -3.09 7.46
CA ASP A 311 16.01 -2.25 7.41
C ASP A 311 17.30 -3.09 7.61
N ASP A 312 17.29 -4.01 8.55
CA ASP A 312 18.43 -4.90 8.82
C ASP A 312 18.71 -5.85 7.64
N LEU A 313 17.66 -6.34 6.95
CA LEU A 313 17.80 -7.22 5.80
C LEU A 313 18.28 -6.47 4.55
N ALA A 314 17.90 -5.22 4.38
CA ALA A 314 18.34 -4.36 3.27
C ALA A 314 19.78 -3.87 3.46
N ALA A 315 20.30 -3.83 4.68
CA ALA A 315 21.65 -3.36 4.96
C ALA A 315 22.69 -4.28 4.29
N SER A 316 23.56 -3.68 3.46
CA SER A 316 24.76 -4.38 2.94
C SER A 316 25.68 -4.71 4.12
N VAL A 317 26.17 -5.95 4.16
CA VAL A 317 27.14 -6.41 5.18
C VAL A 317 28.52 -5.80 4.91
#